data_713560ea8bd47ce9a840a54de4383d13
#
_entry.id   713560ea8bd47ce9a840a54de4383d13
#
_cell.length_a   1.000
_cell.length_b   1.000
_cell.length_c   1.000
_cell.angle_alpha   90.00
_cell.angle_beta   90.00
_cell.angle_gamma   90.00
#
_symmetry.space_group_name_H-M   'P 1'
#
loop_
_entity.id
_entity.type
_entity.pdbx_description
1 polymer ?
#
loop_
_entity_poly.entity_id
_entity_poly.type
_entity_poly.pdbx_seq_one_letter_code
_entity_poly.pdbx_strand_id
1 'polypeptide(L)'
;MRRIMAEGVQKMMTLQPSLARFKELAKAANLIAVTAELSMDLDTPVSVFCKLVGEAEGFILESVDTTHQQFGRYSFIGAEPFIRLQVFKDRLMIRENDLMKCLDGTPQETLKKYMEGFRPAVEDKELPLANGGMVGYLNYEIAATFDRVRTMTLDEDELLGQFMVCRHMVVFDALKNTARLIHLARVAEETADAVYEAAAKKMETIADQLRAPAAPAVKRAAKRGASLDFLAKYESDSGDFIVAVEKAKEHIFAGDIFQVVPSRQFREKITKPCFHFYRRLRQVNPSPYMFYLNFGSVKLVGASPEMLVKVAGDKVFTYPIAGTRRRGRNDEEDAALAAELKADTKECAEHAMLVDLARSDIGRISEAGSVRVTKFEEIEKFSHVLHMVSEVVGRLKKGCRPLDVLAAAFPAGTVSGAPKLRAMEIIRELEPVKRGTYAGTVGYMDFCGNMDMCITLRTMRIENDETAVIHAGAGIVADSVPENEYREILQKARALFEVVEEVENDVVAF
;
A
#
# COMPACT_ATOMS: atom_id res chain seq x y z
N MET A 1 28.09 -34.81 25.05
CA MET A 1 27.69 -33.44 24.73
C MET A 1 26.32 -33.35 24.05
N ARG A 2 25.38 -34.27 24.28
CA ARG A 2 24.04 -34.36 23.67
C ARG A 2 22.89 -34.42 24.71
N ARG A 3 23.12 -33.92 25.96
CA ARG A 3 22.14 -34.04 27.07
C ARG A 3 21.94 -32.74 27.87
N ILE A 4 22.36 -31.57 27.36
CA ILE A 4 22.25 -30.27 28.09
C ILE A 4 21.28 -29.29 27.37
N MET A 5 20.57 -29.72 26.32
CA MET A 5 19.62 -28.86 25.60
C MET A 5 18.14 -29.21 25.83
N ALA A 6 17.81 -29.95 26.86
CA ALA A 6 16.44 -30.45 27.09
C ALA A 6 15.76 -29.96 28.39
N GLU A 7 16.30 -28.93 29.05
CA GLU A 7 15.64 -28.26 30.17
C GLU A 7 15.71 -26.75 30.01
N GLY A 8 15.29 -26.25 28.84
CA GLY A 8 14.93 -24.82 28.66
C GLY A 8 13.59 -24.60 29.35
N VAL A 9 13.62 -23.93 30.49
CA VAL A 9 12.43 -23.35 31.13
C VAL A 9 11.60 -22.70 30.07
N GLN A 10 10.42 -23.29 29.78
CA GLN A 10 9.40 -22.72 28.89
C GLN A 10 8.97 -21.41 29.55
N LYS A 11 9.65 -20.30 29.18
CA LYS A 11 9.33 -18.98 29.70
C LYS A 11 7.92 -18.69 29.21
N MET A 12 6.94 -18.79 30.10
CA MET A 12 5.55 -18.48 29.80
C MET A 12 5.53 -17.09 29.15
N MET A 13 4.88 -17.00 28.00
CA MET A 13 4.73 -15.75 27.26
C MET A 13 3.99 -14.74 28.13
N THR A 14 4.56 -13.56 28.33
CA THR A 14 3.92 -12.51 29.14
C THR A 14 2.91 -11.76 28.26
N LEU A 15 1.63 -11.92 28.57
CA LEU A 15 0.56 -11.23 27.86
C LEU A 15 0.29 -9.85 28.44
N GLN A 16 0.03 -8.90 27.57
CA GLN A 16 -0.46 -7.57 27.90
C GLN A 16 -1.75 -7.28 27.13
N PRO A 17 -2.78 -6.71 27.78
CA PRO A 17 -2.89 -6.47 29.22
C PRO A 17 -3.04 -7.78 30.02
N SER A 18 -2.86 -7.73 31.34
CA SER A 18 -3.22 -8.85 32.23
C SER A 18 -4.73 -9.08 32.22
N LEU A 19 -5.19 -10.29 32.62
CA LEU A 19 -6.62 -10.60 32.68
C LEU A 19 -7.42 -9.55 33.49
N ALA A 20 -6.90 -9.12 34.65
CA ALA A 20 -7.56 -8.11 35.47
C ALA A 20 -7.73 -6.78 34.73
N ARG A 21 -6.69 -6.34 34.03
CA ARG A 21 -6.74 -5.12 33.21
C ARG A 21 -7.64 -5.30 32.01
N PHE A 22 -7.62 -6.46 31.36
CA PHE A 22 -8.49 -6.77 30.22
C PHE A 22 -9.98 -6.66 30.59
N LYS A 23 -10.37 -7.20 31.73
CA LYS A 23 -11.75 -7.09 32.26
C LYS A 23 -12.14 -5.63 32.54
N GLU A 24 -11.24 -4.84 33.06
CA GLU A 24 -11.47 -3.40 33.27
C GLU A 24 -11.70 -2.67 31.95
N LEU A 25 -10.86 -2.96 30.95
CA LEU A 25 -10.99 -2.37 29.62
C LEU A 25 -12.30 -2.79 28.91
N ALA A 26 -12.76 -4.02 29.11
CA ALA A 26 -13.97 -4.55 28.49
C ALA A 26 -15.26 -3.84 28.92
N LYS A 27 -15.24 -3.08 30.02
CA LYS A 27 -16.39 -2.25 30.47
C LYS A 27 -16.68 -1.10 29.49
N ALA A 28 -15.68 -0.59 28.78
CA ALA A 28 -15.81 0.56 27.89
C ALA A 28 -15.49 0.23 26.42
N ALA A 29 -14.57 -0.69 26.19
CA ALA A 29 -14.09 -1.09 24.87
C ALA A 29 -14.86 -2.33 24.38
N ASN A 30 -15.01 -2.44 23.04
CA ASN A 30 -15.52 -3.65 22.39
C ASN A 30 -14.47 -4.34 21.51
N LEU A 31 -13.25 -3.78 21.48
CA LEU A 31 -12.09 -4.35 20.80
C LEU A 31 -10.87 -4.13 21.69
N ILE A 32 -10.20 -5.21 22.06
CA ILE A 32 -9.01 -5.16 22.91
C ILE A 32 -7.89 -5.97 22.25
N ALA A 33 -6.72 -5.35 22.11
CA ALA A 33 -5.52 -6.05 21.66
C ALA A 33 -4.88 -6.77 22.85
N VAL A 34 -4.70 -8.08 22.74
CA VAL A 34 -3.83 -8.88 23.62
C VAL A 34 -2.50 -9.04 22.92
N THR A 35 -1.42 -8.64 23.54
CA THR A 35 -0.10 -8.56 22.92
C THR A 35 0.95 -9.34 23.69
N ALA A 36 1.96 -9.82 22.98
CA ALA A 36 3.15 -10.42 23.57
C ALA A 36 4.38 -10.04 22.73
N GLU A 37 5.48 -9.80 23.41
CA GLU A 37 6.78 -9.61 22.75
C GLU A 37 7.41 -10.97 22.44
N LEU A 38 7.89 -11.13 21.21
CA LEU A 38 8.55 -12.33 20.72
C LEU A 38 10.02 -12.01 20.41
N SER A 39 10.93 -12.90 20.83
CA SER A 39 12.30 -12.88 20.35
C SER A 39 12.35 -13.57 18.97
N MET A 40 12.60 -12.80 17.92
CA MET A 40 12.57 -13.26 16.55
C MET A 40 13.81 -12.79 15.76
N ASP A 41 14.97 -12.91 16.39
CA ASP A 41 16.28 -12.53 15.86
C ASP A 41 16.75 -13.41 14.69
N LEU A 42 16.18 -14.61 14.54
CA LEU A 42 16.46 -15.53 13.44
C LEU A 42 15.40 -15.53 12.34
N ASP A 43 14.34 -14.76 12.50
CA ASP A 43 13.23 -14.68 11.55
C ASP A 43 13.20 -13.35 10.80
N THR A 44 12.59 -13.37 9.62
CA THR A 44 12.29 -12.19 8.80
C THR A 44 10.78 -12.02 8.66
N PRO A 45 10.28 -10.83 8.30
CA PRO A 45 8.87 -10.68 7.98
C PRO A 45 8.36 -11.69 6.95
N VAL A 46 9.18 -12.01 5.93
CA VAL A 46 8.86 -13.02 4.91
C VAL A 46 8.76 -14.42 5.51
N SER A 47 9.69 -14.84 6.39
CA SER A 47 9.63 -16.16 7.01
C SER A 47 8.41 -16.30 7.91
N VAL A 48 8.07 -15.25 8.64
CA VAL A 48 6.86 -15.20 9.49
C VAL A 48 5.59 -15.25 8.65
N PHE A 49 5.54 -14.52 7.53
CA PHE A 49 4.42 -14.61 6.62
C PHE A 49 4.22 -16.06 6.11
N CYS A 50 5.28 -16.72 5.66
CA CYS A 50 5.21 -18.11 5.22
C CYS A 50 4.72 -19.08 6.31
N LYS A 51 5.16 -18.85 7.57
CA LYS A 51 4.76 -19.69 8.71
C LYS A 51 3.31 -19.44 9.15
N LEU A 52 2.86 -18.19 9.14
CA LEU A 52 1.60 -17.76 9.75
C LEU A 52 0.45 -17.68 8.76
N VAL A 53 0.71 -17.22 7.54
CA VAL A 53 -0.30 -16.96 6.50
C VAL A 53 -0.20 -18.00 5.37
N GLY A 54 0.99 -18.15 4.78
CA GLY A 54 1.21 -19.05 3.65
C GLY A 54 0.35 -18.64 2.43
N GLU A 55 -0.49 -19.57 1.97
CA GLU A 55 -1.41 -19.35 0.84
C GLU A 55 -2.80 -18.83 1.28
N ALA A 56 -3.06 -18.74 2.59
CA ALA A 56 -4.33 -18.26 3.11
C ALA A 56 -4.50 -16.75 2.88
N GLU A 57 -5.72 -16.26 3.08
CA GLU A 57 -5.99 -14.81 3.08
C GLU A 57 -5.24 -14.11 4.23
N GLY A 58 -4.70 -12.97 3.94
CA GLY A 58 -3.90 -12.17 4.86
C GLY A 58 -3.03 -11.18 4.13
N PHE A 59 -2.10 -10.56 4.84
CA PHE A 59 -1.26 -9.53 4.25
C PHE A 59 0.15 -9.48 4.86
N ILE A 60 1.07 -8.90 4.09
CA ILE A 60 2.33 -8.34 4.58
C ILE A 60 2.48 -6.93 4.03
N LEU A 61 2.79 -5.98 4.91
CA LEU A 61 3.17 -4.61 4.58
C LEU A 61 4.58 -4.38 5.13
N GLU A 62 5.49 -3.94 4.27
CA GLU A 62 6.87 -3.63 4.67
C GLU A 62 7.30 -2.29 4.08
N SER A 63 8.26 -1.65 4.73
CA SER A 63 9.07 -0.62 4.09
C SER A 63 10.49 -1.16 3.99
N VAL A 64 11.00 -1.30 2.79
CA VAL A 64 12.32 -1.88 2.52
C VAL A 64 13.36 -0.80 2.20
N ASP A 65 12.94 0.43 2.10
CA ASP A 65 13.83 1.56 1.89
C ASP A 65 14.58 1.92 3.18
N THR A 66 15.89 1.68 3.18
CA THR A 66 16.78 1.94 4.31
C THR A 66 17.23 3.40 4.39
N THR A 67 16.92 4.23 3.40
CA THR A 67 17.39 5.63 3.33
C THR A 67 16.57 6.56 4.21
N HIS A 68 15.31 6.20 4.52
CA HIS A 68 14.41 7.01 5.34
C HIS A 68 14.03 6.29 6.64
N GLN A 69 14.77 6.56 7.71
CA GLN A 69 14.50 6.02 9.05
C GLN A 69 13.06 6.25 9.55
N GLN A 70 12.32 7.18 8.95
CA GLN A 70 10.93 7.48 9.31
C GLN A 70 9.91 6.53 8.68
N PHE A 71 10.21 5.91 7.52
CA PHE A 71 9.27 5.03 6.79
C PHE A 71 9.56 3.54 7.00
N GLY A 72 10.81 3.15 7.22
CA GLY A 72 11.26 1.75 7.25
C GLY A 72 11.23 1.03 8.59
N ARG A 73 10.56 1.58 9.60
CA ARG A 73 10.66 1.04 10.96
C ARG A 73 9.86 -0.24 11.19
N TYR A 74 8.64 -0.31 10.68
CA TYR A 74 7.71 -1.40 10.97
C TYR A 74 7.41 -2.24 9.75
N SER A 75 7.31 -3.57 9.98
CA SER A 75 6.69 -4.50 9.03
C SER A 75 5.51 -5.17 9.72
N PHE A 76 4.40 -5.30 9.01
CA PHE A 76 3.14 -5.83 9.52
C PHE A 76 2.75 -7.09 8.77
N ILE A 77 2.47 -8.17 9.47
CA ILE A 77 1.94 -9.42 8.92
C ILE A 77 0.60 -9.70 9.56
N GLY A 78 -0.47 -9.77 8.79
CA GLY A 78 -1.81 -10.06 9.26
C GLY A 78 -2.32 -11.41 8.78
N ALA A 79 -2.89 -12.19 9.70
CA ALA A 79 -3.42 -13.51 9.45
C ALA A 79 -4.84 -13.70 10.01
N GLU A 80 -5.55 -14.67 9.48
CA GLU A 80 -6.91 -15.03 9.89
C GLU A 80 -7.86 -13.81 9.84
N PRO A 81 -8.16 -13.26 8.63
CA PRO A 81 -9.11 -12.17 8.52
C PRO A 81 -10.49 -12.63 9.04
N PHE A 82 -10.94 -12.03 10.14
CA PHE A 82 -12.26 -12.31 10.70
C PHE A 82 -13.34 -11.33 10.23
N ILE A 83 -12.90 -10.21 9.62
CA ILE A 83 -13.76 -9.26 8.94
C ILE A 83 -13.22 -9.03 7.54
N ARG A 84 -14.10 -9.08 6.54
CA ARG A 84 -13.84 -8.72 5.16
C ARG A 84 -14.88 -7.72 4.71
N LEU A 85 -14.41 -6.65 4.08
CA LEU A 85 -15.23 -5.57 3.57
C LEU A 85 -15.10 -5.52 2.06
N GLN A 86 -16.21 -5.41 1.36
CA GLN A 86 -16.29 -5.16 -0.07
C GLN A 86 -17.05 -3.86 -0.30
N VAL A 87 -16.39 -2.91 -0.94
CA VAL A 87 -16.87 -1.54 -1.15
C VAL A 87 -17.49 -1.43 -2.54
N PHE A 88 -18.75 -1.02 -2.60
CA PHE A 88 -19.49 -0.70 -3.83
C PHE A 88 -19.95 0.76 -3.80
N LYS A 89 -20.46 1.27 -4.90
CA LYS A 89 -20.85 2.69 -5.03
C LYS A 89 -21.95 3.12 -4.06
N ASP A 90 -22.82 2.20 -3.68
CA ASP A 90 -24.07 2.44 -2.94
C ASP A 90 -24.23 1.56 -1.69
N ARG A 91 -23.25 0.68 -1.42
CA ARG A 91 -23.31 -0.23 -0.28
C ARG A 91 -21.92 -0.72 0.15
N LEU A 92 -21.84 -1.15 1.40
CA LEU A 92 -20.71 -1.88 1.97
C LEU A 92 -21.18 -3.28 2.36
N MET A 93 -20.60 -4.30 1.72
CA MET A 93 -20.78 -5.68 2.11
C MET A 93 -19.75 -6.06 3.17
N ILE A 94 -20.22 -6.61 4.28
CA ILE A 94 -19.43 -6.97 5.45
C ILE A 94 -19.59 -8.45 5.70
N ARG A 95 -18.49 -9.19 5.70
CA ARG A 95 -18.44 -10.55 6.18
C ARG A 95 -17.67 -10.59 7.49
N GLU A 96 -18.34 -10.78 8.62
CA GLU A 96 -17.74 -10.94 9.95
C GLU A 96 -17.88 -12.40 10.38
N ASN A 97 -16.78 -13.16 10.38
CA ASN A 97 -16.75 -14.61 10.44
C ASN A 97 -17.68 -15.19 9.34
N ASP A 98 -18.77 -15.87 9.72
CA ASP A 98 -19.75 -16.46 8.78
C ASP A 98 -21.01 -15.60 8.58
N LEU A 99 -21.09 -14.45 9.24
CA LEU A 99 -22.23 -13.54 9.14
C LEU A 99 -22.02 -12.52 8.03
N MET A 100 -23.01 -12.40 7.15
CA MET A 100 -23.05 -11.39 6.11
C MET A 100 -23.96 -10.23 6.53
N LYS A 101 -23.48 -9.00 6.35
CA LYS A 101 -24.23 -7.77 6.60
C LYS A 101 -24.05 -6.85 5.39
N CYS A 102 -25.07 -6.02 5.12
CA CYS A 102 -25.01 -4.95 4.13
C CYS A 102 -25.32 -3.63 4.82
N LEU A 103 -24.52 -2.60 4.52
CA LEU A 103 -24.81 -1.22 4.90
C LEU A 103 -25.02 -0.43 3.62
N ASP A 104 -26.22 0.12 3.43
CA ASP A 104 -26.54 0.98 2.30
C ASP A 104 -25.99 2.39 2.53
N GLY A 105 -25.52 3.02 1.46
CA GLY A 105 -24.94 4.36 1.44
C GLY A 105 -23.66 4.44 0.64
N THR A 106 -23.15 5.64 0.46
CA THR A 106 -21.89 5.88 -0.23
C THR A 106 -20.71 5.19 0.46
N PRO A 107 -19.60 4.90 -0.24
CA PRO A 107 -18.41 4.31 0.37
C PRO A 107 -17.92 5.09 1.60
N GLN A 108 -17.92 6.42 1.51
CA GLN A 108 -17.47 7.30 2.57
C GLN A 108 -18.36 7.19 3.82
N GLU A 109 -19.68 7.21 3.65
CA GLU A 109 -20.64 7.09 4.75
C GLU A 109 -20.60 5.71 5.41
N THR A 110 -20.61 4.65 4.60
CA THR A 110 -20.69 3.27 5.10
C THR A 110 -19.42 2.83 5.79
N LEU A 111 -18.24 3.11 5.23
CA LEU A 111 -16.95 2.81 5.87
C LEU A 111 -16.78 3.60 7.17
N LYS A 112 -17.10 4.91 7.16
CA LYS A 112 -17.05 5.73 8.37
C LYS A 112 -17.95 5.18 9.47
N LYS A 113 -19.21 4.91 9.16
CA LYS A 113 -20.19 4.33 10.10
C LYS A 113 -19.71 2.98 10.65
N TYR A 114 -19.13 2.15 9.78
CA TYR A 114 -18.60 0.85 10.19
C TYR A 114 -17.43 1.00 11.17
N MET A 115 -16.47 1.88 10.86
CA MET A 115 -15.33 2.16 11.74
C MET A 115 -15.74 2.71 13.10
N GLU A 116 -16.74 3.58 13.15
CA GLU A 116 -17.28 4.16 14.39
C GLU A 116 -17.92 3.10 15.32
N GLY A 117 -18.28 1.94 14.80
CA GLY A 117 -18.74 0.78 15.58
C GLY A 117 -17.67 0.14 16.46
N PHE A 118 -16.38 0.44 16.20
CA PHE A 118 -15.27 -0.05 17.02
C PHE A 118 -14.91 0.97 18.11
N ARG A 119 -14.80 0.47 19.33
CA ARG A 119 -14.28 1.21 20.48
C ARG A 119 -13.04 0.47 20.99
N PRO A 120 -11.86 0.73 20.38
CA PRO A 120 -10.64 0.05 20.79
C PRO A 120 -10.20 0.51 22.19
N ALA A 121 -9.67 -0.41 22.98
CA ALA A 121 -8.87 -0.04 24.14
C ALA A 121 -7.50 0.40 23.67
N VAL A 122 -7.18 1.68 23.88
CA VAL A 122 -5.93 2.27 23.40
C VAL A 122 -4.85 2.12 24.47
N GLU A 123 -4.15 0.99 24.45
CA GLU A 123 -3.02 0.70 25.35
C GLU A 123 -1.67 1.11 24.73
N ASP A 124 -1.53 1.05 23.41
CA ASP A 124 -0.36 1.54 22.67
C ASP A 124 -0.79 2.63 21.69
N LYS A 125 -0.24 3.84 21.86
CA LYS A 125 -0.52 5.00 21.00
C LYS A 125 0.51 5.22 19.90
N GLU A 126 1.67 4.58 20.03
CA GLU A 126 2.81 4.81 19.14
C GLU A 126 2.87 3.80 17.99
N LEU A 127 2.52 2.55 18.28
CA LEU A 127 2.58 1.48 17.30
C LEU A 127 1.34 1.51 16.39
N PRO A 128 1.48 1.78 15.10
CA PRO A 128 0.36 1.72 14.16
C PRO A 128 -0.30 0.34 14.17
N LEU A 129 -1.62 0.30 13.98
CA LEU A 129 -2.45 -0.91 13.98
C LEU A 129 -2.46 -1.71 15.30
N ALA A 130 -1.70 -1.30 16.33
CA ALA A 130 -1.63 -2.06 17.59
C ALA A 130 -3.00 -2.25 18.25
N ASN A 131 -3.89 -1.30 18.09
CA ASN A 131 -5.25 -1.32 18.66
C ASN A 131 -6.30 -1.77 17.63
N GLY A 132 -5.85 -2.36 16.52
CA GLY A 132 -6.69 -2.81 15.42
C GLY A 132 -6.90 -1.78 14.32
N GLY A 133 -7.28 -2.29 13.17
CA GLY A 133 -7.54 -1.49 11.97
C GLY A 133 -7.84 -2.38 10.79
N MET A 134 -8.14 -1.76 9.67
CA MET A 134 -8.40 -2.44 8.42
C MET A 134 -7.27 -2.17 7.41
N VAL A 135 -6.83 -3.21 6.74
CA VAL A 135 -5.81 -3.19 5.69
C VAL A 135 -6.46 -3.55 4.36
N GLY A 136 -6.15 -2.81 3.32
CA GLY A 136 -6.76 -3.09 2.03
C GLY A 136 -6.42 -2.07 0.95
N TYR A 137 -7.29 -2.00 -0.04
CA TYR A 137 -7.13 -1.14 -1.20
C TYR A 137 -8.45 -0.54 -1.66
N LEU A 138 -8.34 0.57 -2.39
CA LEU A 138 -9.44 1.15 -3.16
C LEU A 138 -8.98 1.35 -4.61
N ASN A 139 -9.88 1.02 -5.53
CA ASN A 139 -9.69 1.20 -6.96
C ASN A 139 -9.77 2.68 -7.35
N TYR A 140 -9.16 3.03 -8.48
CA TYR A 140 -9.19 4.40 -9.03
C TYR A 140 -10.61 4.92 -9.23
N GLU A 141 -11.53 4.07 -9.66
CA GLU A 141 -12.91 4.42 -9.99
C GLU A 141 -13.72 4.90 -8.77
N ILE A 142 -13.25 4.65 -7.53
CA ILE A 142 -13.91 5.20 -6.33
C ILE A 142 -13.95 6.73 -6.34
N ALA A 143 -13.05 7.38 -7.09
CA ALA A 143 -13.02 8.83 -7.26
C ALA A 143 -14.37 9.40 -7.72
N ALA A 144 -15.14 8.64 -8.51
CA ALA A 144 -16.48 9.03 -8.94
C ALA A 144 -17.50 9.14 -7.78
N THR A 145 -17.19 8.56 -6.62
CA THR A 145 -18.02 8.70 -5.39
C THR A 145 -17.57 9.86 -4.51
N PHE A 146 -16.35 10.38 -4.71
CA PHE A 146 -15.80 11.50 -3.94
C PHE A 146 -16.05 12.84 -4.63
N ASP A 147 -15.91 12.87 -5.96
CA ASP A 147 -16.10 14.04 -6.80
C ASP A 147 -16.94 13.71 -8.05
N ARG A 148 -17.60 14.71 -8.64
CA ARG A 148 -18.40 14.51 -9.86
C ARG A 148 -17.50 14.49 -11.09
N VAL A 149 -17.06 13.30 -11.51
CA VAL A 149 -16.34 13.06 -12.77
C VAL A 149 -17.35 12.64 -13.84
N ARG A 150 -17.61 13.51 -14.82
CA ARG A 150 -18.74 13.34 -15.77
C ARG A 150 -18.65 12.09 -16.64
N THR A 151 -17.44 11.70 -17.02
CA THR A 151 -17.19 10.55 -17.92
C THR A 151 -17.02 9.23 -17.17
N MET A 152 -16.90 9.26 -15.84
CA MET A 152 -16.67 8.07 -15.02
C MET A 152 -18.00 7.50 -14.51
N THR A 153 -18.49 6.48 -15.17
CA THR A 153 -19.69 5.74 -14.76
C THR A 153 -19.32 4.47 -14.00
N LEU A 154 -20.02 4.20 -12.90
CA LEU A 154 -19.86 3.01 -12.09
C LEU A 154 -21.00 2.02 -12.38
N ASP A 155 -20.62 0.76 -12.64
CA ASP A 155 -21.59 -0.32 -12.77
C ASP A 155 -22.23 -0.64 -11.40
N GLU A 156 -23.37 -1.32 -11.39
CA GLU A 156 -24.13 -1.58 -10.15
C GLU A 156 -23.34 -2.47 -9.18
N ASP A 157 -22.72 -3.52 -9.70
CA ASP A 157 -21.95 -4.50 -8.94
C ASP A 157 -20.43 -4.32 -9.07
N GLU A 158 -19.99 -3.11 -9.42
CA GLU A 158 -18.56 -2.80 -9.53
C GLU A 158 -17.90 -2.75 -8.15
N LEU A 159 -16.91 -3.62 -7.97
CA LEU A 159 -16.11 -3.63 -6.75
C LEU A 159 -15.12 -2.47 -6.75
N LEU A 160 -15.30 -1.52 -5.83
CA LEU A 160 -14.47 -0.33 -5.71
C LEU A 160 -13.31 -0.49 -4.73
N GLY A 161 -13.28 -1.56 -3.97
CA GLY A 161 -12.19 -1.85 -3.04
C GLY A 161 -12.52 -2.96 -2.06
N GLN A 162 -11.49 -3.41 -1.36
CA GLN A 162 -11.59 -4.43 -0.32
C GLN A 162 -10.70 -4.10 0.86
N PHE A 163 -11.20 -4.41 2.07
CA PHE A 163 -10.42 -4.35 3.30
C PHE A 163 -10.58 -5.62 4.11
N MET A 164 -9.58 -5.93 4.91
CA MET A 164 -9.63 -6.99 5.90
C MET A 164 -9.21 -6.48 7.27
N VAL A 165 -9.82 -7.04 8.32
CA VAL A 165 -9.34 -6.93 9.70
C VAL A 165 -8.88 -8.31 10.12
N CYS A 166 -7.59 -8.46 10.36
CA CYS A 166 -6.99 -9.72 10.77
C CYS A 166 -7.07 -9.90 12.28
N ARG A 167 -7.35 -11.13 12.71
CA ARG A 167 -7.41 -11.49 14.13
C ARG A 167 -6.04 -11.49 14.76
N HIS A 168 -5.04 -11.91 14.01
CA HIS A 168 -3.66 -11.99 14.46
C HIS A 168 -2.78 -11.12 13.59
N MET A 169 -1.87 -10.44 14.23
CA MET A 169 -0.87 -9.64 13.55
C MET A 169 0.49 -9.81 14.23
N VAL A 170 1.54 -9.91 13.44
CA VAL A 170 2.92 -9.82 13.90
C VAL A 170 3.51 -8.53 13.37
N VAL A 171 4.04 -7.71 14.28
CA VAL A 171 4.68 -6.44 13.94
C VAL A 171 6.16 -6.52 14.27
N PHE A 172 7.01 -6.38 13.27
CA PHE A 172 8.44 -6.21 13.44
C PHE A 172 8.79 -4.75 13.63
N ASP A 173 9.60 -4.45 14.63
CA ASP A 173 10.27 -3.16 14.82
C ASP A 173 11.74 -3.33 14.45
N ALA A 174 12.12 -2.91 13.24
CA ALA A 174 13.48 -3.04 12.73
C ALA A 174 14.50 -2.21 13.54
N LEU A 175 14.07 -1.13 14.19
CA LEU A 175 14.93 -0.30 15.02
C LEU A 175 15.29 -1.00 16.35
N LYS A 176 14.31 -1.70 16.94
CA LYS A 176 14.50 -2.41 18.23
C LYS A 176 14.90 -3.87 18.05
N ASN A 177 14.87 -4.41 16.84
CA ASN A 177 15.03 -5.83 16.53
C ASN A 177 14.11 -6.73 17.35
N THR A 178 12.84 -6.31 17.53
CA THR A 178 11.83 -7.05 18.26
C THR A 178 10.62 -7.32 17.39
N ALA A 179 9.86 -8.34 17.73
CA ALA A 179 8.55 -8.57 17.12
C ALA A 179 7.49 -8.64 18.21
N ARG A 180 6.30 -8.12 17.88
CA ARG A 180 5.15 -8.16 18.76
C ARG A 180 4.05 -8.97 18.09
N LEU A 181 3.57 -10.01 18.76
CA LEU A 181 2.36 -10.73 18.39
C LEU A 181 1.15 -10.00 18.98
N ILE A 182 0.15 -9.76 18.19
CA ILE A 182 -1.08 -9.07 18.56
C ILE A 182 -2.27 -9.97 18.21
N HIS A 183 -3.16 -10.18 19.17
CA HIS A 183 -4.45 -10.80 18.98
C HIS A 183 -5.54 -9.76 19.21
N LEU A 184 -6.41 -9.53 18.23
CA LEU A 184 -7.54 -8.63 18.34
C LEU A 184 -8.77 -9.39 18.87
N ALA A 185 -9.15 -9.11 20.11
CA ALA A 185 -10.29 -9.69 20.77
C ALA A 185 -11.51 -8.79 20.66
N ARG A 186 -12.59 -9.28 20.02
CA ARG A 186 -13.94 -8.69 20.12
C ARG A 186 -14.53 -9.15 21.44
N VAL A 187 -14.95 -8.22 22.28
CA VAL A 187 -15.35 -8.51 23.65
C VAL A 187 -16.60 -7.74 24.05
N ALA A 188 -17.42 -8.39 24.87
CA ALA A 188 -18.42 -7.77 25.73
C ALA A 188 -18.04 -8.05 27.18
N GLU A 189 -18.48 -7.22 28.13
CA GLU A 189 -18.08 -7.31 29.54
C GLU A 189 -18.34 -8.71 30.11
N GLU A 190 -19.49 -9.29 29.80
CA GLU A 190 -19.94 -10.58 30.32
C GLU A 190 -19.10 -11.76 29.82
N THR A 191 -18.40 -11.60 28.72
CA THR A 191 -17.59 -12.65 28.05
C THR A 191 -16.10 -12.49 28.25
N ALA A 192 -15.65 -11.47 28.99
CA ALA A 192 -14.25 -11.06 29.06
C ALA A 192 -13.31 -12.17 29.50
N ASP A 193 -13.67 -12.98 30.51
CA ASP A 193 -12.84 -14.09 30.98
C ASP A 193 -12.62 -15.14 29.88
N ALA A 194 -13.70 -15.62 29.26
CA ALA A 194 -13.62 -16.65 28.23
C ALA A 194 -12.90 -16.16 26.96
N VAL A 195 -13.11 -14.89 26.58
CA VAL A 195 -12.44 -14.28 25.43
C VAL A 195 -10.92 -14.15 25.68
N TYR A 196 -10.52 -13.73 26.88
CA TYR A 196 -9.11 -13.62 27.23
C TYR A 196 -8.41 -15.00 27.25
N GLU A 197 -9.03 -16.01 27.86
CA GLU A 197 -8.47 -17.38 27.90
C GLU A 197 -8.32 -17.95 26.48
N ALA A 198 -9.33 -17.76 25.62
CA ALA A 198 -9.27 -18.19 24.22
C ALA A 198 -8.13 -17.47 23.47
N ALA A 199 -7.99 -16.15 23.68
CA ALA A 199 -6.92 -15.36 23.09
C ALA A 199 -5.55 -15.85 23.56
N ALA A 200 -5.36 -16.08 24.85
CA ALA A 200 -4.10 -16.57 25.44
C ALA A 200 -3.68 -17.92 24.83
N LYS A 201 -4.62 -18.88 24.80
CA LYS A 201 -4.37 -20.21 24.19
C LYS A 201 -4.01 -20.12 22.72
N LYS A 202 -4.70 -19.26 21.95
CA LYS A 202 -4.43 -19.11 20.53
C LYS A 202 -3.05 -18.44 20.30
N MET A 203 -2.67 -17.46 21.12
CA MET A 203 -1.37 -16.81 21.04
C MET A 203 -0.22 -17.77 21.33
N GLU A 204 -0.38 -18.67 22.31
CA GLU A 204 0.60 -19.74 22.57
C GLU A 204 0.76 -20.64 21.34
N THR A 205 -0.37 -21.08 20.73
CA THR A 205 -0.33 -21.90 19.52
C THR A 205 0.42 -21.21 18.39
N ILE A 206 0.16 -19.91 18.18
CA ILE A 206 0.85 -19.12 17.14
C ILE A 206 2.34 -18.96 17.48
N ALA A 207 2.67 -18.69 18.72
CA ALA A 207 4.08 -18.58 19.13
C ALA A 207 4.84 -19.90 18.89
N ASP A 208 4.22 -21.06 19.12
CA ASP A 208 4.83 -22.36 18.83
C ASP A 208 4.97 -22.59 17.31
N GLN A 209 3.97 -22.21 16.53
CA GLN A 209 4.03 -22.26 15.07
C GLN A 209 5.17 -21.38 14.52
N LEU A 210 5.37 -20.20 15.09
CA LEU A 210 6.45 -19.29 14.69
C LEU A 210 7.84 -19.79 15.08
N ARG A 211 7.97 -20.54 16.20
CA ARG A 211 9.22 -21.20 16.63
C ARG A 211 9.59 -22.40 15.76
N ALA A 212 8.65 -22.97 15.00
CA ALA A 212 8.94 -24.07 14.11
C ALA A 212 10.00 -23.67 13.08
N PRO A 213 10.90 -24.59 12.68
CA PRO A 213 11.87 -24.30 11.62
C PRO A 213 11.15 -23.84 10.35
N ALA A 214 11.71 -22.84 9.67
CA ALA A 214 11.22 -22.50 8.34
C ALA A 214 11.38 -23.71 7.40
N ALA A 215 10.43 -23.86 6.46
CA ALA A 215 10.59 -24.86 5.41
C ALA A 215 11.96 -24.68 4.71
N PRO A 216 12.68 -25.78 4.40
CA PRO A 216 13.99 -25.67 3.80
C PRO A 216 13.90 -24.85 2.50
N ALA A 217 14.81 -23.87 2.38
CA ALA A 217 14.92 -23.09 1.15
C ALA A 217 15.21 -24.05 -0.03
N VAL A 218 14.37 -24.00 -1.05
CA VAL A 218 14.60 -24.77 -2.27
C VAL A 218 15.92 -24.30 -2.90
N LYS A 219 16.74 -25.24 -3.35
CA LYS A 219 18.07 -24.95 -3.89
C LYS A 219 17.99 -23.96 -5.06
N ARG A 220 18.83 -22.93 -5.02
CA ARG A 220 19.01 -21.95 -6.08
C ARG A 220 19.29 -22.64 -7.41
N ALA A 221 18.38 -22.55 -8.35
CA ALA A 221 18.68 -22.83 -9.75
C ALA A 221 19.29 -21.57 -10.37
N ALA A 222 20.62 -21.58 -10.56
CA ALA A 222 21.29 -20.52 -11.28
C ALA A 222 21.11 -20.77 -12.78
N LYS A 223 20.13 -20.17 -13.42
CA LYS A 223 20.15 -19.94 -14.86
C LYS A 223 20.14 -18.43 -15.10
N ARG A 224 21.30 -17.89 -15.39
CA ARG A 224 21.43 -16.60 -16.07
C ARG A 224 21.00 -16.78 -17.51
N GLY A 225 20.11 -15.93 -17.98
CA GLY A 225 19.85 -15.77 -19.41
C GLY A 225 18.40 -15.97 -19.83
N ALA A 226 17.41 -15.61 -19.01
CA ALA A 226 16.09 -15.34 -19.56
C ALA A 226 16.20 -14.11 -20.46
N SER A 227 15.95 -14.29 -21.74
CA SER A 227 15.81 -13.19 -22.70
C SER A 227 14.64 -12.32 -22.23
N LEU A 228 14.79 -11.00 -22.27
CA LEU A 228 13.72 -10.03 -21.97
C LEU A 228 12.66 -10.04 -23.10
N ASP A 229 12.08 -11.18 -23.41
CA ASP A 229 11.12 -11.36 -24.50
C ASP A 229 9.83 -10.57 -24.27
N PHE A 230 9.46 -10.33 -22.99
CA PHE A 230 8.31 -9.49 -22.67
C PHE A 230 8.47 -8.05 -23.14
N LEU A 231 9.63 -7.44 -22.92
CA LEU A 231 9.89 -6.09 -23.42
C LEU A 231 9.82 -6.07 -24.95
N ALA A 232 10.45 -7.01 -25.64
CA ALA A 232 10.41 -7.11 -27.10
C ALA A 232 8.98 -7.31 -27.62
N LYS A 233 8.15 -8.11 -26.94
CA LYS A 233 6.73 -8.30 -27.26
C LYS A 233 5.97 -6.98 -27.24
N TYR A 234 6.17 -6.15 -26.21
CA TYR A 234 5.47 -4.89 -26.05
C TYR A 234 6.14 -3.72 -26.77
N GLU A 235 7.45 -3.76 -27.03
CA GLU A 235 8.14 -2.74 -27.86
C GLU A 235 7.60 -2.68 -29.28
N SER A 236 7.17 -3.83 -29.82
CA SER A 236 6.59 -3.92 -31.17
C SER A 236 5.09 -3.58 -31.25
N ASP A 237 4.41 -3.49 -30.10
CA ASP A 237 2.97 -3.22 -30.01
C ASP A 237 2.68 -2.13 -28.99
N SER A 238 2.68 -0.88 -29.45
CA SER A 238 2.28 0.28 -28.62
C SER A 238 0.77 0.32 -28.36
N GLY A 239 -0.03 -0.47 -29.10
CA GLY A 239 -1.49 -0.44 -29.05
C GLY A 239 -2.02 0.99 -29.25
N ASP A 240 -3.05 1.33 -28.49
CA ASP A 240 -3.71 2.63 -28.57
C ASP A 240 -2.98 3.74 -27.76
N PHE A 241 -1.86 3.44 -27.09
CA PHE A 241 -1.22 4.38 -26.19
C PHE A 241 -0.63 5.60 -26.91
N ILE A 242 0.03 5.41 -28.06
CA ILE A 242 0.56 6.52 -28.86
C ILE A 242 -0.58 7.46 -29.30
N VAL A 243 -1.68 6.90 -29.78
CA VAL A 243 -2.87 7.67 -30.16
C VAL A 243 -3.47 8.41 -28.95
N ALA A 244 -3.47 7.77 -27.78
CA ALA A 244 -3.92 8.42 -26.54
C ALA A 244 -3.02 9.62 -26.17
N VAL A 245 -1.70 9.52 -26.34
CA VAL A 245 -0.77 10.63 -26.13
C VAL A 245 -1.03 11.78 -27.09
N GLU A 246 -1.25 11.50 -28.39
CA GLU A 246 -1.55 12.52 -29.38
C GLU A 246 -2.84 13.28 -29.03
N LYS A 247 -3.92 12.57 -28.69
CA LYS A 247 -5.19 13.16 -28.25
C LYS A 247 -5.03 13.95 -26.94
N ALA A 248 -4.24 13.45 -25.98
CA ALA A 248 -3.93 14.18 -24.76
C ALA A 248 -3.26 15.55 -25.07
N LYS A 249 -2.35 15.59 -26.03
CA LYS A 249 -1.72 16.84 -26.49
C LYS A 249 -2.73 17.79 -27.15
N GLU A 250 -3.72 17.28 -27.91
CA GLU A 250 -4.78 18.13 -28.46
C GLU A 250 -5.55 18.84 -27.34
N HIS A 251 -5.91 18.16 -26.24
CA HIS A 251 -6.54 18.76 -25.06
C HIS A 251 -5.64 19.81 -24.39
N ILE A 252 -4.32 19.57 -24.31
CA ILE A 252 -3.38 20.53 -23.75
C ILE A 252 -3.33 21.79 -24.62
N PHE A 253 -3.21 21.65 -25.94
CA PHE A 253 -3.20 22.80 -26.88
C PHE A 253 -4.54 23.53 -26.94
N ALA A 254 -5.66 22.84 -26.68
CA ALA A 254 -6.97 23.47 -26.55
C ALA A 254 -7.14 24.26 -25.23
N GLY A 255 -6.20 24.09 -24.27
CA GLY A 255 -6.26 24.74 -22.97
C GLY A 255 -7.16 24.05 -21.94
N ASP A 256 -7.58 22.81 -22.20
CA ASP A 256 -8.40 22.02 -21.28
C ASP A 256 -7.66 21.63 -20.01
N ILE A 257 -6.37 21.30 -20.15
CA ILE A 257 -5.47 20.77 -19.12
C ILE A 257 -4.04 21.24 -19.33
N PHE A 258 -3.22 21.20 -18.29
CA PHE A 258 -1.77 21.41 -18.37
C PHE A 258 -1.02 20.10 -18.50
N GLN A 259 -1.52 19.06 -17.82
CA GLN A 259 -0.92 17.73 -17.77
C GLN A 259 -2.01 16.67 -17.61
N VAL A 260 -1.82 15.51 -18.20
CA VAL A 260 -2.64 14.32 -18.01
C VAL A 260 -1.76 13.07 -18.00
N VAL A 261 -2.16 12.04 -17.24
CA VAL A 261 -1.38 10.80 -17.09
C VAL A 261 -2.16 9.61 -17.65
N PRO A 262 -2.20 9.39 -18.99
CA PRO A 262 -2.76 8.18 -19.57
C PRO A 262 -1.91 6.96 -19.20
N SER A 263 -2.57 5.80 -19.13
CA SER A 263 -1.92 4.54 -18.82
C SER A 263 -2.27 3.42 -19.80
N ARG A 264 -1.45 2.37 -19.78
CA ARG A 264 -1.70 1.15 -20.52
C ARG A 264 -1.71 -0.06 -19.58
N GLN A 265 -2.65 -0.98 -19.82
CA GLN A 265 -2.74 -2.28 -19.15
C GLN A 265 -1.96 -3.33 -19.94
N PHE A 266 -1.23 -4.16 -19.19
CA PHE A 266 -0.54 -5.36 -19.67
C PHE A 266 -1.08 -6.57 -18.91
N ARG A 267 -1.23 -7.71 -19.58
CA ARG A 267 -1.77 -8.94 -18.99
C ARG A 267 -0.88 -10.12 -19.34
N GLU A 268 -0.42 -10.82 -18.31
CA GLU A 268 0.43 -11.99 -18.44
C GLU A 268 -0.17 -13.19 -17.69
N LYS A 269 -0.07 -14.36 -18.29
CA LYS A 269 -0.44 -15.61 -17.63
C LYS A 269 0.62 -15.99 -16.62
N ILE A 270 0.18 -16.46 -15.46
CA ILE A 270 1.04 -16.96 -14.40
C ILE A 270 0.59 -18.36 -13.95
N THR A 271 1.52 -19.14 -13.44
CA THR A 271 1.28 -20.51 -12.97
C THR A 271 1.89 -20.79 -11.60
N LYS A 272 2.80 -19.90 -11.16
CA LYS A 272 3.52 -20.09 -9.89
C LYS A 272 2.76 -19.47 -8.71
N PRO A 273 3.04 -19.94 -7.48
CA PRO A 273 2.44 -19.36 -6.28
C PRO A 273 2.65 -17.85 -6.18
N CYS A 274 1.57 -17.11 -5.93
CA CYS A 274 1.56 -15.64 -6.02
C CYS A 274 2.55 -14.95 -5.08
N PHE A 275 2.81 -15.54 -3.91
CA PHE A 275 3.78 -14.97 -2.96
C PHE A 275 5.23 -15.01 -3.47
N HIS A 276 5.55 -15.86 -4.42
CA HIS A 276 6.88 -15.91 -5.06
C HIS A 276 7.17 -14.61 -5.83
N PHE A 277 6.16 -14.03 -6.49
CA PHE A 277 6.30 -12.73 -7.18
C PHE A 277 6.62 -11.61 -6.18
N TYR A 278 5.96 -11.59 -5.01
CA TYR A 278 6.28 -10.63 -3.96
C TYR A 278 7.72 -10.79 -3.45
N ARG A 279 8.14 -12.01 -3.14
CA ARG A 279 9.51 -12.29 -2.67
C ARG A 279 10.56 -11.84 -3.67
N ARG A 280 10.28 -12.01 -4.98
CA ARG A 280 11.19 -11.56 -6.03
C ARG A 280 11.14 -10.04 -6.20
N LEU A 281 9.95 -9.46 -6.24
CA LEU A 281 9.78 -8.01 -6.38
C LEU A 281 10.51 -7.23 -5.28
N ARG A 282 10.46 -7.73 -4.06
CA ARG A 282 11.17 -7.18 -2.90
C ARG A 282 12.69 -7.10 -3.11
N GLN A 283 13.25 -7.98 -3.91
CA GLN A 283 14.70 -8.01 -4.22
C GLN A 283 15.06 -7.15 -5.44
N VAL A 284 14.17 -7.10 -6.43
CA VAL A 284 14.40 -6.37 -7.70
C VAL A 284 14.11 -4.88 -7.54
N ASN A 285 13.04 -4.54 -6.82
CA ASN A 285 12.56 -3.16 -6.69
C ASN A 285 12.15 -2.84 -5.25
N PRO A 286 13.11 -2.78 -4.30
CA PRO A 286 12.80 -2.35 -2.92
C PRO A 286 12.23 -0.92 -2.93
N SER A 287 11.16 -0.71 -2.15
CA SER A 287 10.39 0.53 -2.16
C SER A 287 9.87 0.87 -0.76
N PRO A 288 9.52 2.14 -0.49
CA PRO A 288 8.97 2.55 0.80
C PRO A 288 7.67 1.82 1.18
N TYR A 289 6.87 1.44 0.19
CA TYR A 289 5.61 0.71 0.39
C TYR A 289 5.66 -0.61 -0.38
N MET A 290 6.14 -1.65 0.28
CA MET A 290 6.09 -3.01 -0.21
C MET A 290 4.87 -3.72 0.38
N PHE A 291 4.09 -4.39 -0.44
CA PHE A 291 2.90 -5.08 0.03
C PHE A 291 2.56 -6.35 -0.77
N TYR A 292 2.03 -7.32 -0.05
CA TYR A 292 1.29 -8.44 -0.58
C TYR A 292 -0.03 -8.55 0.18
N LEU A 293 -1.13 -8.44 -0.53
CA LEU A 293 -2.48 -8.59 0.01
C LEU A 293 -3.15 -9.77 -0.67
N ASN A 294 -3.66 -10.72 0.09
CA ASN A 294 -4.39 -11.87 -0.41
C ASN A 294 -5.86 -11.84 0.03
N PHE A 295 -6.76 -11.54 -0.89
CA PHE A 295 -8.20 -11.54 -0.72
C PHE A 295 -8.89 -12.78 -1.36
N GLY A 296 -8.16 -13.88 -1.53
CA GLY A 296 -8.65 -15.06 -2.23
C GLY A 296 -8.53 -14.93 -3.74
N SER A 297 -9.60 -14.57 -4.43
CA SER A 297 -9.62 -14.44 -5.90
C SER A 297 -8.80 -13.26 -6.45
N VAL A 298 -8.52 -12.26 -5.63
CA VAL A 298 -7.70 -11.10 -5.98
C VAL A 298 -6.51 -11.01 -5.04
N LYS A 299 -5.32 -10.89 -5.61
CA LYS A 299 -4.11 -10.62 -4.85
C LYS A 299 -3.40 -9.39 -5.41
N LEU A 300 -2.79 -8.60 -4.53
CA LEU A 300 -1.98 -7.46 -4.91
C LEU A 300 -0.52 -7.70 -4.50
N VAL A 301 0.37 -7.52 -5.45
CA VAL A 301 1.83 -7.61 -5.27
C VAL A 301 2.43 -6.28 -5.70
N GLY A 302 2.91 -5.48 -4.77
CA GLY A 302 3.30 -4.12 -5.10
C GLY A 302 4.55 -3.61 -4.41
N ALA A 303 5.18 -2.65 -5.07
CA ALA A 303 6.37 -1.92 -4.66
C ALA A 303 6.18 -0.42 -4.97
N SER A 304 5.27 0.23 -4.23
CA SER A 304 4.95 1.63 -4.49
C SER A 304 6.03 2.57 -3.94
N PRO A 305 6.50 3.52 -4.75
CA PRO A 305 7.47 4.50 -4.28
C PRO A 305 6.83 5.69 -3.58
N GLU A 306 5.50 5.87 -3.65
CA GLU A 306 4.87 7.16 -3.38
C GLU A 306 3.71 7.05 -2.39
N MET A 307 3.79 7.86 -1.32
CA MET A 307 2.70 8.07 -0.39
C MET A 307 1.57 8.85 -1.07
N LEU A 308 0.32 8.40 -0.89
CA LEU A 308 -0.84 9.21 -1.21
C LEU A 308 -1.10 10.23 -0.09
N VAL A 309 -1.39 9.72 1.10
CA VAL A 309 -1.67 10.54 2.28
C VAL A 309 -1.52 9.72 3.56
N LYS A 310 -1.03 10.38 4.61
CA LYS A 310 -0.88 9.81 5.95
C LYS A 310 -1.57 10.69 7.00
N VAL A 311 -2.20 10.05 7.97
CA VAL A 311 -2.75 10.70 9.17
C VAL A 311 -2.06 10.10 10.39
N ALA A 312 -1.51 10.94 11.23
CA ALA A 312 -0.92 10.56 12.51
C ALA A 312 -1.37 11.54 13.60
N GLY A 313 -2.26 11.09 14.46
CA GLY A 313 -2.93 11.91 15.45
C GLY A 313 -3.80 13.01 14.80
N ASP A 314 -3.47 14.26 15.06
CA ASP A 314 -4.15 15.43 14.51
C ASP A 314 -3.51 16.00 13.23
N LYS A 315 -2.49 15.33 12.68
CA LYS A 315 -1.73 15.80 11.53
C LYS A 315 -2.00 14.96 10.28
N VAL A 316 -2.07 15.64 9.15
CA VAL A 316 -2.09 15.03 7.81
C VAL A 316 -0.81 15.40 7.08
N PHE A 317 -0.27 14.42 6.35
CA PHE A 317 0.97 14.52 5.60
C PHE A 317 0.76 14.06 4.16
N THR A 318 1.44 14.70 3.23
CA THR A 318 1.63 14.20 1.86
C THR A 318 3.02 14.55 1.39
N TYR A 319 3.59 13.71 0.51
CA TYR A 319 4.97 13.83 0.03
C TYR A 319 4.97 13.88 -1.50
N PRO A 320 4.78 15.07 -2.10
CA PRO A 320 4.95 15.23 -3.53
C PRO A 320 6.38 14.84 -3.95
N ILE A 321 6.48 13.97 -4.94
CA ILE A 321 7.74 13.51 -5.52
C ILE A 321 7.68 13.81 -7.00
N ALA A 322 8.68 14.55 -7.53
CA ALA A 322 8.86 14.79 -8.95
C ALA A 322 10.35 14.89 -9.26
N GLY A 323 10.66 14.95 -10.53
CA GLY A 323 12.05 15.02 -10.98
C GLY A 323 12.83 13.72 -10.66
N THR A 324 13.52 13.20 -11.63
CA THR A 324 14.28 11.95 -11.46
C THR A 324 15.63 12.06 -12.13
N ARG A 325 16.69 11.65 -11.42
CA ARG A 325 18.01 11.39 -12.01
C ARG A 325 18.48 10.01 -11.55
N ARG A 326 19.28 9.35 -12.39
CA ARG A 326 19.93 8.09 -11.97
C ARG A 326 20.88 8.34 -10.80
N ARG A 327 21.22 7.30 -10.07
CA ARG A 327 22.31 7.36 -9.09
C ARG A 327 23.65 7.55 -9.79
N GLY A 328 24.52 8.30 -9.18
CA GLY A 328 25.92 8.38 -9.56
C GLY A 328 26.71 7.10 -9.23
N ARG A 329 27.90 6.98 -9.77
CA ARG A 329 28.82 5.86 -9.47
C ARG A 329 29.48 6.02 -8.10
N ASN A 330 29.47 7.24 -7.57
CA ASN A 330 30.02 7.63 -6.28
C ASN A 330 29.27 8.85 -5.74
N ASP A 331 29.59 9.27 -4.51
CA ASP A 331 28.93 10.41 -3.86
C ASP A 331 29.18 11.76 -4.57
N GLU A 332 30.31 11.93 -5.27
CA GLU A 332 30.60 13.14 -6.01
C GLU A 332 29.70 13.26 -7.25
N GLU A 333 29.53 12.16 -7.98
CA GLU A 333 28.61 12.11 -9.13
C GLU A 333 27.13 12.25 -8.67
N ASP A 334 26.75 11.64 -7.53
CA ASP A 334 25.44 11.86 -6.93
C ASP A 334 25.19 13.34 -6.60
N ALA A 335 26.18 14.01 -6.03
CA ALA A 335 26.08 15.44 -5.70
C ALA A 335 25.96 16.31 -6.96
N ALA A 336 26.68 15.97 -8.03
CA ALA A 336 26.60 16.68 -9.32
C ALA A 336 25.20 16.49 -9.96
N LEU A 337 24.67 15.27 -9.99
CA LEU A 337 23.33 14.98 -10.52
C LEU A 337 22.23 15.62 -9.67
N ALA A 338 22.39 15.68 -8.35
CA ALA A 338 21.49 16.39 -7.47
C ALA A 338 21.47 17.91 -7.73
N ALA A 339 22.65 18.50 -7.97
CA ALA A 339 22.79 19.92 -8.33
C ALA A 339 22.16 20.20 -9.71
N GLU A 340 22.38 19.31 -10.68
CA GLU A 340 21.75 19.39 -12.01
C GLU A 340 20.22 19.36 -11.89
N LEU A 341 19.66 18.42 -11.11
CA LEU A 341 18.22 18.32 -10.92
C LEU A 341 17.62 19.58 -10.28
N LYS A 342 18.28 20.15 -9.28
CA LYS A 342 17.90 21.43 -8.66
C LYS A 342 17.98 22.63 -9.58
N ALA A 343 18.85 22.59 -10.58
CA ALA A 343 19.01 23.66 -11.57
C ALA A 343 18.07 23.53 -12.77
N ASP A 344 17.39 22.39 -12.90
CA ASP A 344 16.44 22.14 -14.00
C ASP A 344 15.12 22.87 -13.75
N THR A 345 14.94 23.99 -14.48
CA THR A 345 13.78 24.87 -14.33
C THR A 345 12.45 24.19 -14.66
N LYS A 346 12.46 23.20 -15.56
CA LYS A 346 11.26 22.43 -15.93
C LYS A 346 10.84 21.49 -14.78
N GLU A 347 11.79 20.72 -14.26
CA GLU A 347 11.55 19.81 -13.14
C GLU A 347 11.11 20.57 -11.88
N CYS A 348 11.74 21.72 -11.58
CA CYS A 348 11.32 22.56 -10.46
C CYS A 348 9.91 23.13 -10.65
N ALA A 349 9.55 23.57 -11.85
CA ALA A 349 8.22 24.10 -12.14
C ALA A 349 7.15 23.01 -12.01
N GLU A 350 7.41 21.81 -12.53
CA GLU A 350 6.51 20.64 -12.37
C GLU A 350 6.36 20.26 -10.89
N HIS A 351 7.46 20.21 -10.14
CA HIS A 351 7.44 19.91 -8.72
C HIS A 351 6.65 20.95 -7.92
N ALA A 352 6.86 22.25 -8.18
CA ALA A 352 6.11 23.33 -7.54
C ALA A 352 4.60 23.21 -7.79
N MET A 353 4.19 22.82 -9.00
CA MET A 353 2.78 22.56 -9.34
C MET A 353 2.21 21.41 -8.50
N LEU A 354 2.95 20.31 -8.32
CA LEU A 354 2.52 19.17 -7.50
C LEU A 354 2.43 19.54 -6.01
N VAL A 355 3.34 20.38 -5.51
CA VAL A 355 3.29 20.91 -4.14
C VAL A 355 2.05 21.77 -3.93
N ASP A 356 1.73 22.65 -4.88
CA ASP A 356 0.52 23.48 -4.80
C ASP A 356 -0.77 22.66 -4.86
N LEU A 357 -0.79 21.62 -5.69
CA LEU A 357 -1.91 20.67 -5.72
C LEU A 357 -2.06 19.94 -4.39
N ALA A 358 -0.98 19.44 -3.82
CA ALA A 358 -0.97 18.79 -2.50
C ALA A 358 -1.45 19.75 -1.39
N ARG A 359 -1.02 21.02 -1.41
CA ARG A 359 -1.49 22.06 -0.49
C ARG A 359 -2.99 22.31 -0.62
N SER A 360 -3.50 22.34 -1.85
CA SER A 360 -4.92 22.49 -2.14
C SER A 360 -5.73 21.30 -1.61
N ASP A 361 -5.27 20.07 -1.88
CA ASP A 361 -5.95 18.84 -1.49
C ASP A 361 -6.10 18.74 0.04
N ILE A 362 -4.99 18.83 0.80
CA ILE A 362 -5.06 18.74 2.25
C ILE A 362 -5.60 20.02 2.90
N GLY A 363 -5.58 21.16 2.20
CA GLY A 363 -6.19 22.41 2.66
C GLY A 363 -7.70 22.31 2.88
N ARG A 364 -8.37 21.44 2.09
CA ARG A 364 -9.82 21.18 2.20
C ARG A 364 -10.20 20.63 3.58
N ILE A 365 -9.32 19.82 4.19
CA ILE A 365 -9.57 19.10 5.46
C ILE A 365 -8.72 19.60 6.63
N SER A 366 -7.87 20.58 6.41
CA SER A 366 -7.01 21.16 7.44
C SER A 366 -7.58 22.46 8.02
N GLU A 367 -7.25 22.75 9.28
CA GLU A 367 -7.55 24.04 9.91
C GLU A 367 -6.95 25.19 9.10
N ALA A 368 -7.68 26.29 9.01
CA ALA A 368 -7.23 27.47 8.25
C ALA A 368 -5.86 27.97 8.76
N GLY A 369 -4.93 28.19 7.84
CA GLY A 369 -3.56 28.64 8.15
C GLY A 369 -2.63 27.59 8.76
N SER A 370 -3.07 26.30 8.87
CA SER A 370 -2.24 25.24 9.43
C SER A 370 -1.38 24.51 8.39
N VAL A 371 -1.74 24.61 7.10
CA VAL A 371 -1.01 23.94 6.02
C VAL A 371 0.34 24.61 5.80
N ARG A 372 1.40 23.83 5.86
CA ARG A 372 2.80 24.28 5.68
C ARG A 372 3.56 23.30 4.81
N VAL A 373 4.50 23.82 4.04
CA VAL A 373 5.54 23.04 3.37
C VAL A 373 6.73 23.02 4.35
N THR A 374 7.02 21.86 4.90
CA THR A 374 8.07 21.67 5.92
C THR A 374 9.40 21.30 5.31
N LYS A 375 9.37 20.66 4.12
CA LYS A 375 10.51 20.43 3.24
C LYS A 375 10.11 20.88 1.84
N PHE A 376 11.00 21.55 1.13
CA PHE A 376 10.74 22.03 -0.23
C PHE A 376 11.93 21.76 -1.14
N GLU A 377 11.69 21.03 -2.23
CA GLU A 377 12.68 20.69 -3.26
C GLU A 377 13.96 20.04 -2.69
N GLU A 378 13.83 19.18 -1.68
CA GLU A 378 14.96 18.42 -1.17
C GLU A 378 15.26 17.25 -2.09
N ILE A 379 16.56 17.01 -2.38
CA ILE A 379 16.96 15.83 -3.15
C ILE A 379 17.18 14.67 -2.19
N GLU A 380 16.38 13.64 -2.38
CA GLU A 380 16.49 12.40 -1.62
C GLU A 380 17.08 11.28 -2.48
N LYS A 381 17.99 10.51 -1.85
CA LYS A 381 18.68 9.40 -2.51
C LYS A 381 17.90 8.12 -2.27
N PHE A 382 17.35 7.55 -3.33
CA PHE A 382 16.75 6.20 -3.31
C PHE A 382 17.78 5.17 -3.80
N SER A 383 17.44 3.90 -3.76
CA SER A 383 18.36 2.81 -4.14
C SER A 383 18.92 2.95 -5.55
N HIS A 384 18.11 3.38 -6.51
CA HIS A 384 18.45 3.44 -7.94
C HIS A 384 18.34 4.83 -8.56
N VAL A 385 17.71 5.77 -7.88
CA VAL A 385 17.43 7.12 -8.39
C VAL A 385 17.59 8.18 -7.31
N LEU A 386 17.73 9.45 -7.76
CA LEU A 386 17.58 10.67 -6.98
C LEU A 386 16.23 11.27 -7.34
N HIS A 387 15.45 11.68 -6.34
CA HIS A 387 14.19 12.39 -6.54
C HIS A 387 14.19 13.74 -5.83
N MET A 388 13.47 14.69 -6.39
CA MET A 388 13.09 15.93 -5.72
C MET A 388 11.83 15.68 -4.91
N VAL A 389 11.87 15.95 -3.60
CA VAL A 389 10.82 15.64 -2.63
C VAL A 389 10.45 16.89 -1.86
N SER A 390 9.16 17.05 -1.60
CA SER A 390 8.64 18.05 -0.66
C SER A 390 7.72 17.39 0.36
N GLU A 391 7.59 18.00 1.54
CA GLU A 391 6.66 17.56 2.58
C GLU A 391 5.64 18.66 2.83
N VAL A 392 4.35 18.32 2.71
CA VAL A 392 3.25 19.21 3.04
C VAL A 392 2.50 18.64 4.23
N VAL A 393 2.34 19.46 5.28
CA VAL A 393 1.71 19.07 6.55
C VAL A 393 0.58 20.00 6.87
N GLY A 394 -0.55 19.46 7.33
CA GLY A 394 -1.68 20.21 7.85
C GLY A 394 -2.14 19.68 9.20
N ARG A 395 -2.86 20.50 9.97
CA ARG A 395 -3.60 20.05 11.15
C ARG A 395 -5.04 19.79 10.76
N LEU A 396 -5.56 18.60 11.07
CA LEU A 396 -6.92 18.20 10.71
C LEU A 396 -7.97 19.10 11.37
N LYS A 397 -9.00 19.46 10.62
CA LYS A 397 -10.22 20.09 11.16
C LYS A 397 -10.87 19.14 12.17
N LYS A 398 -11.43 19.70 13.21
CA LYS A 398 -12.19 18.94 14.20
C LYS A 398 -13.33 18.17 13.53
N GLY A 399 -13.39 16.86 13.78
CA GLY A 399 -14.42 15.97 13.22
C GLY A 399 -14.06 15.35 11.86
N CYS A 400 -12.97 15.75 11.20
CA CYS A 400 -12.45 15.01 10.04
C CYS A 400 -11.98 13.61 10.44
N ARG A 401 -12.28 12.64 9.60
CA ARG A 401 -11.93 11.24 9.76
C ARG A 401 -11.00 10.81 8.63
N PRO A 402 -10.29 9.67 8.75
CA PRO A 402 -9.39 9.18 7.69
C PRO A 402 -10.02 9.12 6.29
N LEU A 403 -11.29 8.74 6.18
CA LEU A 403 -12.01 8.69 4.90
C LEU A 403 -12.21 10.08 4.28
N ASP A 404 -12.43 11.12 5.10
CA ASP A 404 -12.58 12.50 4.60
C ASP A 404 -11.23 12.99 4.05
N VAL A 405 -10.14 12.61 4.73
CA VAL A 405 -8.76 12.91 4.30
C VAL A 405 -8.44 12.21 2.99
N LEU A 406 -8.77 10.92 2.91
CA LEU A 406 -8.55 10.15 1.69
C LEU A 406 -9.31 10.74 0.52
N ALA A 407 -10.60 11.03 0.68
CA ALA A 407 -11.43 11.63 -0.37
C ALA A 407 -10.90 12.99 -0.84
N ALA A 408 -10.29 13.79 0.04
CA ALA A 408 -9.69 15.07 -0.33
C ALA A 408 -8.41 14.92 -1.15
N ALA A 409 -7.58 13.90 -0.85
CA ALA A 409 -6.29 13.67 -1.50
C ALA A 409 -6.40 12.82 -2.78
N PHE A 410 -7.49 12.09 -2.96
CA PHE A 410 -7.64 11.08 -4.02
C PHE A 410 -8.30 11.63 -5.30
N PRO A 411 -7.90 11.15 -6.50
CA PRO A 411 -6.64 10.46 -6.73
C PRO A 411 -5.46 11.42 -6.67
N ALA A 412 -4.23 10.88 -6.56
CA ALA A 412 -3.03 11.71 -6.61
C ALA A 412 -2.90 12.45 -7.94
N GLY A 413 -2.39 13.68 -7.90
CA GLY A 413 -2.12 14.48 -9.10
C GLY A 413 -1.09 13.85 -10.02
N THR A 414 -0.08 13.18 -9.44
CA THR A 414 1.00 12.48 -10.13
C THR A 414 0.54 11.33 -11.03
N VAL A 415 -0.70 10.85 -10.85
CA VAL A 415 -1.30 9.77 -11.66
C VAL A 415 -2.59 10.18 -12.36
N SER A 416 -3.01 11.44 -12.22
CA SER A 416 -4.21 11.98 -12.89
C SER A 416 -3.85 13.15 -13.80
N GLY A 417 -3.52 14.30 -13.26
CA GLY A 417 -3.12 15.50 -14.00
C GLY A 417 -3.71 16.78 -13.41
N ALA A 418 -3.58 17.87 -14.14
CA ALA A 418 -3.98 19.21 -13.72
C ALA A 418 -4.67 19.99 -14.85
N PRO A 419 -5.87 20.57 -14.62
CA PRO A 419 -6.74 20.45 -13.43
C PRO A 419 -7.29 19.03 -13.23
N LYS A 420 -7.33 18.56 -11.96
CA LYS A 420 -7.58 17.15 -11.60
C LYS A 420 -8.85 16.55 -12.25
N LEU A 421 -10.01 17.18 -12.07
CA LEU A 421 -11.29 16.63 -12.57
C LEU A 421 -11.32 16.51 -14.11
N ARG A 422 -10.82 17.53 -14.80
CA ARG A 422 -10.78 17.50 -16.26
C ARG A 422 -9.79 16.45 -16.77
N ALA A 423 -8.65 16.32 -16.13
CA ALA A 423 -7.68 15.25 -16.45
C ALA A 423 -8.31 13.86 -16.28
N MET A 424 -9.07 13.63 -15.20
CA MET A 424 -9.77 12.36 -14.97
C MET A 424 -10.84 12.07 -16.05
N GLU A 425 -11.59 13.09 -16.50
CA GLU A 425 -12.55 12.98 -17.60
C GLU A 425 -11.83 12.53 -18.88
N ILE A 426 -10.73 13.19 -19.23
CA ILE A 426 -9.93 12.87 -20.42
C ILE A 426 -9.30 11.48 -20.32
N ILE A 427 -8.76 11.10 -19.16
CA ILE A 427 -8.24 9.74 -18.94
C ILE A 427 -9.31 8.70 -19.30
N ARG A 428 -10.54 8.89 -18.83
CA ARG A 428 -11.61 7.93 -19.11
C ARG A 428 -11.99 7.88 -20.60
N GLU A 429 -11.85 8.98 -21.33
CA GLU A 429 -12.06 9.05 -22.78
C GLU A 429 -10.92 8.36 -23.56
N LEU A 430 -9.69 8.45 -23.06
CA LEU A 430 -8.49 7.93 -23.74
C LEU A 430 -8.22 6.45 -23.46
N GLU A 431 -8.54 5.97 -22.26
CA GLU A 431 -8.22 4.60 -21.87
C GLU A 431 -9.33 3.62 -22.25
N PRO A 432 -9.02 2.53 -22.99
CA PRO A 432 -10.03 1.55 -23.44
C PRO A 432 -10.59 0.71 -22.29
N VAL A 433 -9.86 0.60 -21.18
CA VAL A 433 -10.22 -0.21 -20.00
C VAL A 433 -10.21 0.63 -18.74
N LYS A 434 -10.97 0.21 -17.73
CA LYS A 434 -10.92 0.79 -16.38
C LYS A 434 -9.57 0.52 -15.73
N ARG A 435 -9.10 1.44 -14.91
CA ARG A 435 -7.80 1.34 -14.20
C ARG A 435 -7.80 0.29 -13.10
N GLY A 436 -8.94 0.10 -12.44
CA GLY A 436 -9.03 -0.78 -11.29
C GLY A 436 -8.07 -0.34 -10.19
N THR A 437 -7.16 -1.23 -9.78
CA THR A 437 -6.20 -0.93 -8.71
C THR A 437 -5.13 0.09 -9.09
N TYR A 438 -4.78 0.23 -10.37
CA TYR A 438 -3.78 1.22 -10.81
C TYR A 438 -4.22 2.65 -10.51
N ALA A 439 -3.32 3.47 -9.98
CA ALA A 439 -3.62 4.84 -9.52
C ALA A 439 -4.70 4.92 -8.42
N GLY A 440 -5.11 3.78 -7.88
CA GLY A 440 -5.87 3.65 -6.66
C GLY A 440 -4.98 3.82 -5.42
N THR A 441 -5.35 3.21 -4.32
CA THR A 441 -4.58 3.29 -3.08
C THR A 441 -4.56 1.99 -2.30
N VAL A 442 -3.44 1.71 -1.63
CA VAL A 442 -3.22 0.56 -0.74
C VAL A 442 -2.65 1.03 0.58
N GLY A 443 -3.07 0.42 1.68
CA GLY A 443 -2.54 0.72 2.99
C GLY A 443 -3.44 0.29 4.12
N TYR A 444 -3.43 1.06 5.20
CA TYR A 444 -4.26 0.79 6.36
C TYR A 444 -4.95 2.04 6.91
N MET A 445 -6.06 1.81 7.61
CA MET A 445 -6.76 2.76 8.46
C MET A 445 -6.97 2.09 9.81
N ASP A 446 -6.42 2.64 10.89
CA ASP A 446 -6.64 2.10 12.22
C ASP A 446 -7.93 2.64 12.87
N PHE A 447 -8.41 1.93 13.89
CA PHE A 447 -9.63 2.33 14.60
C PHE A 447 -9.41 3.49 15.59
N CYS A 448 -8.16 3.97 15.72
CA CYS A 448 -7.81 5.15 16.51
C CYS A 448 -7.81 6.44 15.67
N GLY A 449 -7.98 6.33 14.35
CA GLY A 449 -8.05 7.46 13.43
C GLY A 449 -6.75 7.77 12.68
N ASN A 450 -5.73 6.92 12.79
CA ASN A 450 -4.53 7.02 11.95
C ASN A 450 -4.75 6.30 10.63
N MET A 451 -3.98 6.69 9.63
CA MET A 451 -4.02 6.14 8.28
C MET A 451 -2.66 6.29 7.62
N ASP A 452 -2.27 5.30 6.82
CA ASP A 452 -1.11 5.40 5.94
C ASP A 452 -1.43 4.67 4.63
N MET A 453 -1.57 5.45 3.55
CA MET A 453 -2.02 4.97 2.25
C MET A 453 -1.04 5.41 1.17
N CYS A 454 -0.57 4.46 0.38
CA CYS A 454 0.25 4.73 -0.81
C CYS A 454 -0.59 4.77 -2.09
N ILE A 455 -0.05 5.37 -3.15
CA ILE A 455 -0.61 5.28 -4.49
C ILE A 455 -0.30 3.88 -5.04
N THR A 456 -1.28 3.20 -5.62
CA THR A 456 -1.04 1.88 -6.23
C THR A 456 -0.29 2.02 -7.53
N LEU A 457 1.03 2.01 -7.44
CA LEU A 457 2.00 2.05 -8.53
C LEU A 457 2.93 0.84 -8.45
N ARG A 458 3.60 0.49 -9.54
CA ARG A 458 4.52 -0.67 -9.57
C ARG A 458 3.91 -1.90 -8.93
N THR A 459 2.66 -2.16 -9.30
CA THR A 459 1.82 -3.20 -8.69
C THR A 459 1.26 -4.10 -9.76
N MET A 460 1.32 -5.40 -9.52
CA MET A 460 0.54 -6.37 -10.27
C MET A 460 -0.69 -6.79 -9.44
N ARG A 461 -1.84 -6.76 -10.08
CA ARG A 461 -3.06 -7.37 -9.57
C ARG A 461 -3.18 -8.77 -10.16
N ILE A 462 -3.23 -9.77 -9.31
CA ILE A 462 -3.36 -11.15 -9.72
C ILE A 462 -4.82 -11.57 -9.59
N GLU A 463 -5.38 -12.07 -10.68
CA GLU A 463 -6.75 -12.52 -10.80
C GLU A 463 -6.80 -14.05 -10.84
N ASN A 464 -7.53 -14.66 -9.92
CA ASN A 464 -7.77 -16.12 -9.82
C ASN A 464 -6.50 -16.99 -9.88
N ASP A 465 -5.36 -16.44 -9.44
CA ASP A 465 -4.03 -17.09 -9.48
C ASP A 465 -3.53 -17.46 -10.90
N GLU A 466 -4.14 -16.89 -11.94
CA GLU A 466 -3.85 -17.25 -13.34
C GLU A 466 -3.36 -16.08 -14.18
N THR A 467 -3.71 -14.84 -13.81
CA THR A 467 -3.41 -13.66 -14.62
C THR A 467 -2.83 -12.54 -13.77
N ALA A 468 -1.63 -12.09 -14.11
CA ALA A 468 -1.03 -10.86 -13.60
C ALA A 468 -1.43 -9.68 -14.50
N VAL A 469 -2.09 -8.69 -13.91
CA VAL A 469 -2.49 -7.44 -14.56
C VAL A 469 -1.57 -6.33 -14.06
N ILE A 470 -0.86 -5.69 -14.98
CA ILE A 470 0.11 -4.64 -14.72
C ILE A 470 -0.34 -3.39 -15.46
N HIS A 471 -0.26 -2.22 -14.82
CA HIS A 471 -0.49 -0.94 -15.46
C HIS A 471 0.74 -0.04 -15.29
N ALA A 472 1.00 0.77 -16.32
CA ALA A 472 1.96 1.86 -16.24
C ALA A 472 1.46 3.05 -17.06
N GLY A 473 1.76 4.27 -16.61
CA GLY A 473 1.37 5.52 -17.25
C GLY A 473 2.50 6.53 -17.26
N ALA A 474 2.38 7.52 -18.12
CA ALA A 474 3.31 8.64 -18.27
C ALA A 474 2.58 9.98 -18.21
N GLY A 475 3.23 10.99 -17.63
CA GLY A 475 2.71 12.35 -17.56
C GLY A 475 2.91 13.09 -18.88
N ILE A 476 1.81 13.37 -19.59
CA ILE A 476 1.84 14.02 -20.88
C ILE A 476 1.69 15.53 -20.71
N VAL A 477 2.63 16.27 -21.29
CA VAL A 477 2.68 17.73 -21.39
C VAL A 477 2.81 18.15 -22.87
N ALA A 478 2.76 19.45 -23.16
CA ALA A 478 2.81 19.96 -24.51
C ALA A 478 4.00 19.45 -25.34
N ASP A 479 5.16 19.34 -24.71
CA ASP A 479 6.43 18.93 -25.35
C ASP A 479 6.63 17.41 -25.41
N SER A 480 5.71 16.62 -24.86
CA SER A 480 5.81 15.14 -24.86
C SER A 480 5.88 14.59 -26.28
N VAL A 481 6.76 13.59 -26.47
CA VAL A 481 6.92 12.84 -27.71
C VAL A 481 6.33 11.47 -27.53
N PRO A 482 5.28 11.06 -28.29
CA PRO A 482 4.52 9.84 -28.06
C PRO A 482 5.35 8.57 -27.91
N GLU A 483 6.37 8.39 -28.75
CA GLU A 483 7.25 7.23 -28.72
C GLU A 483 8.14 7.20 -27.46
N ASN A 484 8.56 8.37 -26.96
CA ASN A 484 9.35 8.46 -25.75
C ASN A 484 8.51 8.14 -24.52
N GLU A 485 7.27 8.66 -24.48
CA GLU A 485 6.32 8.36 -23.41
C GLU A 485 5.96 6.86 -23.38
N TYR A 486 5.84 6.24 -24.55
CA TYR A 486 5.64 4.80 -24.61
C TYR A 486 6.83 4.01 -24.05
N ARG A 487 8.06 4.40 -24.40
CA ARG A 487 9.27 3.79 -23.80
C ARG A 487 9.33 4.01 -22.29
N GLU A 488 8.88 5.16 -21.81
CA GLU A 488 8.81 5.46 -20.38
C GLU A 488 7.88 4.51 -19.64
N ILE A 489 6.67 4.22 -20.15
CA ILE A 489 5.76 3.28 -19.49
C ILE A 489 6.31 1.86 -19.50
N LEU A 490 6.99 1.42 -20.54
CA LEU A 490 7.67 0.12 -20.57
C LEU A 490 8.80 0.07 -19.52
N GLN A 491 9.57 1.15 -19.39
CA GLN A 491 10.61 1.24 -18.37
C GLN A 491 10.03 1.20 -16.95
N LYS A 492 8.88 1.86 -16.73
CA LYS A 492 8.16 1.83 -15.46
C LYS A 492 7.58 0.45 -15.12
N ALA A 493 7.19 -0.33 -16.11
CA ALA A 493 6.68 -1.70 -15.94
C ALA A 493 7.78 -2.76 -15.88
N ARG A 494 9.00 -2.43 -16.29
CA ARG A 494 10.11 -3.37 -16.50
C ARG A 494 10.37 -4.29 -15.31
N ALA A 495 10.46 -3.74 -14.10
CA ALA A 495 10.74 -4.54 -12.90
C ALA A 495 9.65 -5.61 -12.65
N LEU A 496 8.38 -5.31 -12.97
CA LEU A 496 7.29 -6.27 -12.83
C LEU A 496 7.36 -7.36 -13.91
N PHE A 497 7.71 -7.01 -15.14
CA PHE A 497 7.93 -8.00 -16.21
C PHE A 497 9.10 -8.93 -15.89
N GLU A 498 10.24 -8.39 -15.44
CA GLU A 498 11.39 -9.17 -15.00
C GLU A 498 10.99 -10.16 -13.89
N VAL A 499 10.21 -9.71 -12.91
CA VAL A 499 9.71 -10.55 -11.82
C VAL A 499 8.83 -11.69 -12.33
N VAL A 500 7.88 -11.40 -13.24
CA VAL A 500 7.00 -12.44 -13.82
C VAL A 500 7.83 -13.46 -14.59
N GLU A 501 8.73 -13.01 -15.47
CA GLU A 501 9.57 -13.88 -16.28
C GLU A 501 10.49 -14.78 -15.45
N GLU A 502 11.18 -14.21 -14.46
CA GLU A 502 12.11 -14.95 -13.61
C GLU A 502 11.42 -15.98 -12.73
N VAL A 503 10.24 -15.66 -12.19
CA VAL A 503 9.47 -16.58 -11.34
C VAL A 503 8.86 -17.69 -12.17
N GLU A 504 8.25 -17.38 -13.32
CA GLU A 504 7.63 -18.39 -14.20
C GLU A 504 8.67 -19.36 -14.81
N ASN A 505 9.88 -18.87 -15.10
CA ASN A 505 10.96 -19.69 -15.67
C ASN A 505 11.84 -20.38 -14.61
N ASP A 506 11.44 -20.40 -13.33
CA ASP A 506 12.21 -21.00 -12.24
C ASP A 506 13.66 -20.48 -12.13
N VAL A 507 13.91 -19.24 -12.57
CA VAL A 507 15.22 -18.58 -12.46
C VAL A 507 15.58 -18.34 -10.99
N VAL A 508 14.57 -18.20 -10.16
CA VAL A 508 14.70 -18.02 -8.70
C VAL A 508 13.97 -19.15 -8.00
N ALA A 509 14.72 -19.94 -7.21
CA ALA A 509 14.14 -20.95 -6.32
C ALA A 509 13.83 -20.30 -4.95
N PHE A 510 12.66 -20.56 -4.42
CA PHE A 510 12.17 -20.02 -3.15
C PHE A 510 11.98 -21.12 -2.10
#